data_4288422a56944df3c6756408d28a1398
#
_entry.id   4288422a56944df3c6756408d28a1398
#
_cell.length_a   1.000
_cell.length_b   1.000
_cell.length_c   1.000
_cell.angle_alpha   90.00
_cell.angle_beta   90.00
_cell.angle_gamma   90.00
#
_symmetry.space_group_name_H-M   'P 1'
#
loop_
_entity.id
_entity.type
_entity.pdbx_description
1 polymer ?
#
loop_
_entity_poly.entity_id
_entity_poly.type
_entity_poly.pdbx_seq_one_letter_code
_entity_poly.pdbx_strand_id
1 'polypeptide(L)'
;MPLLFLLLAIPVILVALMPLLLIQRYRVATARRLARRWLATISLVATTISAVFFLAAATFATFWTPNAFSAAAAGLGAGCLLGLIGLGLTRWEPTPRTLHYTPNRWLILAITLTVSARLVHGLWRAWAVARSSTDGQSPVMAFGVPESFAAGALVLGYYLAYSAGLRWRIARWEKRALRGV
;
A
#
# COMPACT_ATOMS: atom_id res chain seq x y z
N MET A 1 -22.06 -24.14 -10.43
CA MET A 1 -22.11 -22.80 -11.03
C MET A 1 -22.26 -21.64 -10.00
N PRO A 2 -22.95 -21.75 -8.82
CA PRO A 2 -23.12 -20.62 -7.91
C PRO A 2 -21.80 -20.13 -7.26
N LEU A 3 -20.85 -21.00 -7.00
CA LEU A 3 -19.53 -20.64 -6.44
C LEU A 3 -18.70 -19.74 -7.36
N LEU A 4 -18.77 -19.92 -8.67
CA LEU A 4 -18.09 -19.11 -9.67
C LEU A 4 -18.69 -17.69 -9.73
N PHE A 5 -20.02 -17.58 -9.62
CA PHE A 5 -20.70 -16.28 -9.54
C PHE A 5 -20.34 -15.54 -8.25
N LEU A 6 -20.26 -16.27 -7.12
CA LEU A 6 -19.85 -15.68 -5.84
C LEU A 6 -18.39 -15.17 -5.88
N LEU A 7 -17.49 -15.97 -6.48
CA LEU A 7 -16.07 -15.60 -6.63
C LEU A 7 -15.89 -14.37 -7.54
N LEU A 8 -16.74 -14.22 -8.57
CA LEU A 8 -16.73 -13.08 -9.48
C LEU A 8 -17.44 -11.85 -8.88
N ALA A 9 -18.44 -12.05 -8.02
CA ALA A 9 -19.17 -10.96 -7.37
C ALA A 9 -18.30 -10.18 -6.39
N ILE A 10 -17.40 -10.85 -5.66
CA ILE A 10 -16.53 -10.20 -4.67
C ILE A 10 -15.66 -9.08 -5.30
N PRO A 11 -14.90 -9.31 -6.37
CA PRO A 11 -14.12 -8.26 -7.00
C PRO A 11 -14.98 -7.15 -7.62
N VAL A 12 -16.15 -7.48 -8.16
CA VAL A 12 -17.08 -6.48 -8.70
C VAL A 12 -17.63 -5.57 -7.60
N ILE A 13 -18.03 -6.14 -6.47
CA ILE A 13 -18.47 -5.38 -5.29
C ILE A 13 -17.33 -4.51 -4.75
N LEU A 14 -16.10 -5.04 -4.68
CA LEU A 14 -14.92 -4.29 -4.26
C LEU A 14 -14.65 -3.08 -5.17
N VAL A 15 -14.77 -3.25 -6.49
CA VAL A 15 -14.62 -2.16 -7.46
C VAL A 15 -15.76 -1.15 -7.34
N ALA A 16 -17.00 -1.60 -7.15
CA ALA A 16 -18.15 -0.71 -6.96
C ALA A 16 -18.07 0.10 -5.64
N LEU A 17 -17.51 -0.51 -4.58
CA LEU A 17 -17.26 0.18 -3.30
C LEU A 17 -16.02 1.10 -3.33
N MET A 18 -15.18 0.99 -4.35
CA MET A 18 -13.93 1.73 -4.46
C MET A 18 -14.08 3.26 -4.37
N PRO A 19 -15.04 3.93 -5.05
CA PRO A 19 -15.22 5.37 -4.91
C PRO A 19 -15.57 5.76 -3.46
N LEU A 20 -16.35 4.94 -2.77
CA LEU A 20 -16.71 5.18 -1.36
C LEU A 20 -15.49 5.03 -0.45
N LEU A 21 -14.67 4.01 -0.67
CA LEU A 21 -13.41 3.78 0.04
C LEU A 21 -12.39 4.89 -0.23
N LEU A 22 -12.33 5.41 -1.47
CA LEU A 22 -11.49 6.56 -1.84
C LEU A 22 -11.90 7.82 -1.08
N ILE A 23 -13.21 8.11 -1.02
CA ILE A 23 -13.75 9.27 -0.29
C ILE A 23 -13.48 9.13 1.21
N GLN A 24 -13.73 7.97 1.80
CA GLN A 24 -13.42 7.71 3.22
C GLN A 24 -11.91 7.85 3.49
N ARG A 25 -11.07 7.27 2.64
CA ARG A 25 -9.61 7.35 2.78
C ARG A 25 -9.09 8.78 2.62
N TYR A 26 -9.67 9.56 1.72
CA TYR A 26 -9.37 10.98 1.58
C TYR A 26 -9.75 11.77 2.84
N ARG A 27 -10.96 11.57 3.39
CA ARG A 27 -11.41 12.21 4.64
C ARG A 27 -10.52 11.85 5.84
N VAL A 28 -10.15 10.58 5.96
CA VAL A 28 -9.26 10.11 7.04
C VAL A 28 -7.81 10.58 6.85
N ALA A 29 -7.33 10.68 5.61
CA ALA A 29 -5.96 11.12 5.30
C ALA A 29 -5.76 12.63 5.53
N THR A 30 -6.84 13.44 5.50
CA THR A 30 -6.78 14.89 5.78
C THR A 30 -6.92 15.21 7.28
N ALA A 31 -7.22 14.22 8.12
CA ALA A 31 -7.39 14.44 9.54
C ALA A 31 -6.03 14.75 10.20
N ARG A 32 -6.00 15.82 11.00
CA ARG A 32 -4.87 16.17 11.87
C ARG A 32 -4.64 15.07 12.89
N ARG A 33 -3.46 14.47 12.93
CA ARG A 33 -3.14 13.32 13.79
C ARG A 33 -2.11 13.68 14.83
N LEU A 34 -2.34 13.22 16.06
CA LEU A 34 -1.37 13.25 17.14
C LEU A 34 -0.25 12.21 16.86
N ALA A 35 1.00 12.68 16.87
CA ALA A 35 2.16 11.81 16.71
C ALA A 35 2.44 11.06 18.03
N ARG A 36 1.80 9.91 18.23
CA ARG A 36 2.06 9.03 19.37
C ARG A 36 3.15 8.02 19.01
N ARG A 37 4.23 7.98 19.79
CA ARG A 37 5.38 7.09 19.55
C ARG A 37 5.00 5.61 19.51
N TRP A 38 4.16 5.14 20.42
CA TRP A 38 3.76 3.75 20.48
C TRP A 38 2.97 3.32 19.25
N LEU A 39 2.05 4.16 18.73
CA LEU A 39 1.32 3.90 17.50
C LEU A 39 2.25 3.82 16.29
N ALA A 40 3.24 4.71 16.19
CA ALA A 40 4.26 4.66 15.15
C ALA A 40 5.11 3.39 15.23
N THR A 41 5.41 2.91 16.46
CA THR A 41 6.15 1.66 16.67
C THR A 41 5.32 0.45 16.25
N ILE A 42 4.06 0.36 16.66
CA ILE A 42 3.17 -0.74 16.26
C ILE A 42 2.98 -0.75 14.74
N SER A 43 2.74 0.41 14.14
CA SER A 43 2.62 0.52 12.69
C SER A 43 3.89 0.04 11.98
N LEU A 44 5.07 0.43 12.47
CA LEU A 44 6.35 -0.01 11.91
C LEU A 44 6.53 -1.53 12.02
N VAL A 45 6.30 -2.09 13.21
CA VAL A 45 6.44 -3.55 13.43
C VAL A 45 5.45 -4.31 12.54
N ALA A 46 4.18 -3.90 12.52
CA ALA A 46 3.17 -4.56 11.72
C ALA A 46 3.49 -4.50 10.22
N THR A 47 3.92 -3.33 9.70
CA THR A 47 4.30 -3.20 8.28
C THR A 47 5.58 -3.98 7.96
N THR A 48 6.54 -4.07 8.88
CA THR A 48 7.76 -4.88 8.69
C THR A 48 7.41 -6.36 8.60
N ILE A 49 6.61 -6.86 9.53
CA ILE A 49 6.14 -8.26 9.52
C ILE A 49 5.38 -8.54 8.21
N SER A 50 4.45 -7.66 7.84
CA SER A 50 3.69 -7.81 6.59
C SER A 50 4.60 -7.82 5.36
N ALA A 51 5.63 -6.98 5.31
CA ALA A 51 6.57 -6.94 4.19
C ALA A 51 7.40 -8.22 4.10
N VAL A 52 7.85 -8.77 5.23
CA VAL A 52 8.59 -10.04 5.27
C VAL A 52 7.71 -11.20 4.78
N PHE A 53 6.50 -11.32 5.31
CA PHE A 53 5.56 -12.35 4.84
C PHE A 53 5.20 -12.19 3.37
N PHE A 54 5.03 -10.95 2.91
CA PHE A 54 4.73 -10.68 1.50
C PHE A 54 5.88 -11.08 0.58
N LEU A 55 7.13 -10.76 0.95
CA LEU A 55 8.31 -11.18 0.18
C LEU A 55 8.49 -12.70 0.21
N ALA A 56 8.24 -13.34 1.34
CA ALA A 56 8.25 -14.81 1.43
C ALA A 56 7.19 -15.42 0.50
N ALA A 57 5.97 -14.86 0.49
CA ALA A 57 4.92 -15.30 -0.44
C ALA A 57 5.31 -15.06 -1.91
N ALA A 58 5.94 -13.93 -2.23
CA ALA A 58 6.44 -13.65 -3.58
C ALA A 58 7.55 -14.61 -4.00
N THR A 59 8.45 -14.99 -3.09
CA THR A 59 9.49 -16.01 -3.33
C THR A 59 8.83 -17.36 -3.62
N PHE A 60 7.84 -17.74 -2.83
CA PHE A 60 7.10 -18.98 -3.04
C PHE A 60 6.33 -18.95 -4.38
N ALA A 61 5.69 -17.83 -4.71
CA ALA A 61 4.99 -17.64 -5.98
C ALA A 61 5.92 -17.75 -7.21
N THR A 62 7.22 -17.52 -7.06
CA THR A 62 8.20 -17.62 -8.15
C THR A 62 8.31 -19.05 -8.71
N PHE A 63 7.93 -20.08 -7.94
CA PHE A 63 7.89 -21.48 -8.43
C PHE A 63 6.85 -21.67 -9.54
N TRP A 64 5.77 -20.90 -9.55
CA TRP A 64 4.71 -20.98 -10.57
C TRP A 64 4.68 -19.80 -11.53
N THR A 65 5.20 -18.66 -11.08
CA THR A 65 5.14 -17.41 -11.83
C THR A 65 6.52 -16.77 -11.87
N PRO A 66 7.25 -16.87 -12.98
CA PRO A 66 8.58 -16.29 -13.09
C PRO A 66 8.53 -14.77 -12.84
N ASN A 67 9.58 -14.22 -12.25
CA ASN A 67 9.73 -12.80 -11.92
C ASN A 67 8.79 -12.24 -10.82
N ALA A 68 8.03 -13.08 -10.09
CA ALA A 68 7.17 -12.60 -9.01
C ALA A 68 7.97 -11.91 -7.90
N PHE A 69 9.10 -12.50 -7.48
CA PHE A 69 9.99 -11.93 -6.45
C PHE A 69 10.66 -10.64 -6.92
N SER A 70 11.22 -10.60 -8.14
CA SER A 70 11.89 -9.40 -8.67
C SER A 70 10.91 -8.24 -8.81
N ALA A 71 9.69 -8.50 -9.25
CA ALA A 71 8.61 -7.51 -9.32
C ALA A 71 8.22 -7.00 -7.93
N ALA A 72 8.09 -7.89 -6.94
CA ALA A 72 7.82 -7.52 -5.55
C ALA A 72 8.96 -6.67 -4.96
N ALA A 73 10.22 -7.07 -5.16
CA ALA A 73 11.38 -6.33 -4.67
C ALA A 73 11.48 -4.93 -5.29
N ALA A 74 11.27 -4.82 -6.61
CA ALA A 74 11.24 -3.55 -7.31
C ALA A 74 10.09 -2.65 -6.81
N GLY A 75 8.89 -3.22 -6.65
CA GLY A 75 7.74 -2.51 -6.08
C GLY A 75 8.00 -1.99 -4.68
N LEU A 76 8.60 -2.82 -3.82
CA LEU A 76 8.94 -2.45 -2.44
C LEU A 76 9.97 -1.32 -2.41
N GLY A 77 11.02 -1.39 -3.24
CA GLY A 77 12.01 -0.32 -3.37
C GLY A 77 11.40 1.00 -3.83
N ALA A 78 10.57 0.98 -4.89
CA ALA A 78 9.84 2.14 -5.37
C ALA A 78 8.89 2.69 -4.29
N GLY A 79 8.20 1.81 -3.56
CA GLY A 79 7.34 2.18 -2.43
C GLY A 79 8.12 2.88 -1.32
N CYS A 80 9.29 2.35 -0.95
CA CYS A 80 10.15 2.99 0.05
C CYS A 80 10.58 4.41 -0.37
N LEU A 81 10.98 4.60 -1.62
CA LEU A 81 11.30 5.93 -2.16
C LEU A 81 10.10 6.89 -2.07
N LEU A 82 8.91 6.44 -2.48
CA LEU A 82 7.68 7.23 -2.34
C LEU A 82 7.35 7.53 -0.88
N GLY A 83 7.61 6.60 0.05
CA GLY A 83 7.42 6.79 1.49
C GLY A 83 8.35 7.88 2.05
N LEU A 84 9.61 7.91 1.61
CA LEU A 84 10.56 8.96 1.99
C LEU A 84 10.16 10.33 1.43
N ILE A 85 9.73 10.39 0.17
CA ILE A 85 9.18 11.61 -0.45
C ILE A 85 7.95 12.08 0.34
N GLY A 86 7.04 11.15 0.68
CA GLY A 86 5.85 11.43 1.48
C GLY A 86 6.16 12.00 2.85
N LEU A 87 7.21 11.49 3.50
CA LEU A 87 7.70 12.01 4.77
C LEU A 87 8.24 13.44 4.64
N GLY A 88 8.95 13.74 3.55
CA GLY A 88 9.44 15.08 3.24
C GLY A 88 8.31 16.09 2.99
N LEU A 89 7.25 15.65 2.31
CA LEU A 89 6.09 16.46 1.98
C LEU A 89 5.06 16.58 3.13
N THR A 90 5.26 15.85 4.23
CA THR A 90 4.38 15.90 5.41
C THR A 90 4.58 17.22 6.14
N ARG A 91 3.50 17.94 6.42
CA ARG A 91 3.52 19.18 7.21
C ARG A 91 3.56 18.83 8.70
N TRP A 92 4.52 19.43 9.41
CA TRP A 92 4.75 19.22 10.83
C TRP A 92 4.39 20.48 11.59
N GLU A 93 3.55 20.35 12.61
CA GLU A 93 3.13 21.44 13.47
C GLU A 93 3.57 21.12 14.91
N PRO A 94 4.80 21.55 15.31
CA PRO A 94 5.27 21.38 16.67
C PRO A 94 4.50 22.34 17.59
N THR A 95 3.82 21.79 18.59
CA THR A 95 3.23 22.53 19.71
C THR A 95 4.07 22.26 20.96
N PRO A 96 4.12 23.16 21.97
CA PRO A 96 4.99 22.99 23.16
C PRO A 96 4.82 21.64 23.89
N ARG A 97 3.63 21.04 23.81
CA ARG A 97 3.31 19.77 24.52
C ARG A 97 3.03 18.59 23.56
N THR A 98 2.79 18.83 22.28
CA THR A 98 2.36 17.79 21.35
C THR A 98 2.88 18.04 19.95
N LEU A 99 3.26 16.97 19.24
CA LEU A 99 3.62 17.02 17.84
C LEU A 99 2.42 16.57 17.00
N HIS A 100 1.93 17.46 16.15
CA HIS A 100 0.91 17.14 15.17
C HIS A 100 1.52 17.03 13.80
N TYR A 101 0.99 16.14 12.96
CA TYR A 101 1.40 15.99 11.58
C TYR A 101 0.20 15.81 10.66
N THR A 102 0.30 16.36 9.48
CA THR A 102 -0.69 16.20 8.42
C THR A 102 -0.01 15.54 7.22
N PRO A 103 -0.34 14.28 6.90
CA PRO A 103 0.22 13.59 5.73
C PRO A 103 -0.17 14.33 4.44
N ASN A 104 0.68 14.22 3.40
CA ASN A 104 0.35 14.78 2.10
C ASN A 104 -0.76 13.94 1.44
N ARG A 105 -1.95 14.57 1.30
CA ARG A 105 -3.14 13.95 0.71
C ARG A 105 -2.95 13.52 -0.74
N TRP A 106 -2.20 14.29 -1.53
CA TRP A 106 -1.99 14.02 -2.95
C TRP A 106 -1.20 12.75 -3.19
N LEU A 107 -0.18 12.49 -2.37
CA LEU A 107 0.63 11.28 -2.49
C LEU A 107 -0.16 10.02 -2.14
N ILE A 108 -0.95 10.08 -1.06
CA ILE A 108 -1.81 8.96 -0.66
C ILE A 108 -2.85 8.68 -1.76
N LEU A 109 -3.42 9.74 -2.33
CA LEU A 109 -4.40 9.64 -3.42
C LEU A 109 -3.76 9.05 -4.68
N ALA A 110 -2.55 9.50 -5.05
CA ALA A 110 -1.81 8.98 -6.21
C ALA A 110 -1.52 7.48 -6.06
N ILE A 111 -0.99 7.04 -4.91
CA ILE A 111 -0.72 5.62 -4.64
C ILE A 111 -2.02 4.81 -4.70
N THR A 112 -3.09 5.31 -4.06
CA THR A 112 -4.37 4.61 -4.06
C THR A 112 -4.93 4.50 -5.48
N LEU A 113 -4.85 5.57 -6.27
CA LEU A 113 -5.31 5.57 -7.66
C LEU A 113 -4.50 4.60 -8.53
N THR A 114 -3.18 4.55 -8.37
CA THR A 114 -2.30 3.63 -9.10
C THR A 114 -2.66 2.18 -8.82
N VAL A 115 -2.83 1.82 -7.54
CA VAL A 115 -3.22 0.45 -7.14
C VAL A 115 -4.62 0.11 -7.65
N SER A 116 -5.54 1.08 -7.57
CA SER A 116 -6.91 0.93 -8.06
C SER A 116 -6.96 0.71 -9.57
N ALA A 117 -6.26 1.53 -10.33
CA ALA A 117 -6.15 1.40 -11.78
C ALA A 117 -5.55 0.04 -12.18
N ARG A 118 -4.55 -0.43 -11.42
CA ARG A 118 -3.95 -1.75 -11.63
C ARG A 118 -4.95 -2.89 -11.41
N LEU A 119 -5.74 -2.83 -10.34
CA LEU A 119 -6.77 -3.82 -10.07
C LEU A 119 -7.84 -3.86 -11.16
N VAL A 120 -8.35 -2.70 -11.56
CA VAL A 120 -9.34 -2.59 -12.62
C VAL A 120 -8.79 -3.14 -13.95
N HIS A 121 -7.57 -2.78 -14.31
CA HIS A 121 -6.92 -3.29 -15.52
C HIS A 121 -6.72 -4.81 -15.47
N GLY A 122 -6.30 -5.36 -14.31
CA GLY A 122 -6.16 -6.81 -14.14
C GLY A 122 -7.49 -7.56 -14.29
N LEU A 123 -8.56 -7.04 -13.68
CA LEU A 123 -9.90 -7.59 -13.79
C LEU A 123 -10.42 -7.53 -15.24
N TRP A 124 -10.20 -6.41 -15.92
CA TRP A 124 -10.55 -6.25 -17.33
C TRP A 124 -9.89 -7.32 -18.21
N ARG A 125 -8.57 -7.51 -18.04
CA ARG A 125 -7.83 -8.55 -18.79
C ARG A 125 -8.33 -9.96 -18.48
N ALA A 126 -8.52 -10.29 -17.20
CA ALA A 126 -9.04 -11.59 -16.78
C ALA A 126 -10.44 -11.86 -17.38
N TRP A 127 -11.28 -10.85 -17.40
CA TRP A 127 -12.62 -10.93 -17.97
C TRP A 127 -12.60 -11.06 -19.50
N ALA A 128 -11.73 -10.33 -20.19
CA ALA A 128 -11.55 -10.43 -21.63
C ALA A 128 -11.13 -11.86 -22.04
N VAL A 129 -10.15 -12.45 -21.33
CA VAL A 129 -9.69 -13.84 -21.55
C VAL A 129 -10.80 -14.84 -21.23
N ALA A 130 -11.56 -14.63 -20.16
CA ALA A 130 -12.69 -15.51 -19.81
C ALA A 130 -13.79 -15.55 -20.89
N ARG A 131 -13.94 -14.46 -21.66
CA ARG A 131 -14.91 -14.37 -22.76
C ARG A 131 -14.38 -14.96 -24.07
N SER A 132 -13.09 -14.86 -24.34
CA SER A 132 -12.50 -15.23 -25.63
C SER A 132 -12.32 -16.74 -25.82
N SER A 133 -12.61 -17.58 -24.84
CA SER A 133 -12.64 -19.08 -24.87
C SER A 133 -11.58 -19.80 -25.72
N THR A 134 -10.75 -19.05 -26.46
CA THR A 134 -9.97 -19.56 -27.60
C THR A 134 -8.51 -19.82 -27.27
N ASP A 135 -7.95 -19.20 -26.24
CA ASP A 135 -6.49 -19.19 -26.07
C ASP A 135 -5.93 -20.12 -24.98
N GLY A 136 -6.73 -20.94 -24.32
CA GLY A 136 -6.26 -21.88 -23.32
C GLY A 136 -5.56 -21.20 -22.09
N GLN A 137 -5.46 -19.88 -22.08
CA GLN A 137 -4.90 -19.12 -20.96
C GLN A 137 -5.90 -19.04 -19.81
N SER A 138 -5.45 -19.35 -18.60
CA SER A 138 -6.31 -19.19 -17.44
C SER A 138 -6.55 -17.69 -17.15
N PRO A 139 -7.77 -17.26 -16.81
CA PRO A 139 -8.10 -15.89 -16.43
C PRO A 139 -7.21 -15.36 -15.27
N VAL A 140 -6.75 -16.27 -14.41
CA VAL A 140 -5.86 -15.93 -13.29
C VAL A 140 -4.48 -15.48 -13.79
N MET A 141 -3.92 -16.15 -14.80
CA MET A 141 -2.65 -15.73 -15.40
C MET A 141 -2.79 -14.41 -16.17
N ALA A 142 -3.93 -14.20 -16.83
CA ALA A 142 -4.22 -12.96 -17.53
C ALA A 142 -4.34 -11.75 -16.57
N PHE A 143 -4.67 -11.98 -15.31
CA PHE A 143 -4.71 -10.92 -14.27
C PHE A 143 -3.34 -10.26 -14.04
N GLY A 144 -2.25 -10.91 -14.39
CA GLY A 144 -0.88 -10.40 -14.24
C GLY A 144 -0.41 -10.49 -12.77
N VAL A 145 -0.01 -11.69 -12.39
CA VAL A 145 0.42 -11.98 -11.00
C VAL A 145 1.66 -11.16 -10.59
N PRO A 146 2.75 -11.09 -11.41
CA PRO A 146 3.94 -10.32 -11.02
C PRO A 146 3.66 -8.84 -10.79
N GLU A 147 2.85 -8.22 -11.65
CA GLU A 147 2.50 -6.80 -11.53
C GLU A 147 1.61 -6.54 -10.30
N SER A 148 0.81 -7.52 -9.89
CA SER A 148 0.01 -7.45 -8.67
C SER A 148 0.90 -7.52 -7.44
N PHE A 149 1.94 -8.36 -7.46
CA PHE A 149 2.98 -8.38 -6.42
C PHE A 149 3.73 -7.05 -6.36
N ALA A 150 4.11 -6.46 -7.51
CA ALA A 150 4.76 -5.15 -7.53
C ALA A 150 3.87 -4.05 -6.92
N ALA A 151 2.58 -4.01 -7.27
CA ALA A 151 1.64 -3.02 -6.74
C ALA A 151 1.41 -3.19 -5.22
N GLY A 152 1.25 -4.42 -4.74
CA GLY A 152 1.12 -4.71 -3.31
C GLY A 152 2.38 -4.34 -2.52
N ALA A 153 3.56 -4.70 -3.06
CA ALA A 153 4.86 -4.38 -2.48
C ALA A 153 5.11 -2.86 -2.42
N LEU A 154 4.69 -2.11 -3.45
CA LEU A 154 4.79 -0.65 -3.47
C LEU A 154 4.04 -0.01 -2.29
N VAL A 155 2.82 -0.49 -2.00
CA VAL A 155 2.06 0.00 -0.84
C VAL A 155 2.76 -0.34 0.47
N LEU A 156 3.25 -1.58 0.62
CA LEU A 156 3.96 -2.01 1.82
C LEU A 156 5.25 -1.22 2.02
N GLY A 157 6.05 -1.01 0.97
CA GLY A 157 7.26 -0.20 0.99
C GLY A 157 6.99 1.25 1.40
N TYR A 158 5.93 1.84 0.85
CA TYR A 158 5.50 3.19 1.22
C TYR A 158 5.21 3.29 2.73
N TYR A 159 4.36 2.40 3.26
CA TYR A 159 4.02 2.43 4.68
C TYR A 159 5.21 2.09 5.58
N LEU A 160 6.09 1.19 5.15
CA LEU A 160 7.31 0.85 5.88
C LEU A 160 8.23 2.07 6.05
N ALA A 161 8.61 2.70 4.95
CA ALA A 161 9.50 3.86 4.96
C ALA A 161 8.85 5.05 5.67
N TYR A 162 7.54 5.28 5.46
CA TYR A 162 6.81 6.36 6.10
C TYR A 162 6.73 6.17 7.62
N SER A 163 6.39 4.96 8.11
CA SER A 163 6.30 4.67 9.55
C SER A 163 7.66 4.70 10.24
N ALA A 164 8.72 4.23 9.57
CA ALA A 164 10.10 4.31 10.07
C ALA A 164 10.54 5.78 10.22
N GLY A 165 10.31 6.60 9.19
CA GLY A 165 10.64 8.01 9.20
C GLY A 165 9.82 8.81 10.23
N LEU A 166 8.54 8.48 10.39
CA LEU A 166 7.67 9.08 11.40
C LEU A 166 8.21 8.81 12.81
N ARG A 167 8.52 7.54 13.11
CA ARG A 167 9.11 7.16 14.41
C ARG A 167 10.42 7.87 14.68
N TRP A 168 11.30 7.95 13.69
CA TRP A 168 12.60 8.62 13.82
C TRP A 168 12.45 10.12 14.11
N ARG A 169 11.53 10.82 13.44
CA ARG A 169 11.26 12.24 13.68
C ARG A 169 10.65 12.49 15.07
N ILE A 170 9.71 11.64 15.51
CA ILE A 170 9.13 11.73 16.86
C ILE A 170 10.24 11.57 17.91
N ALA A 171 11.10 10.57 17.78
CA ALA A 171 12.20 10.33 18.71
C ALA A 171 13.21 11.49 18.75
N ARG A 172 13.47 12.13 17.61
CA ARG A 172 14.33 13.33 17.56
C ARG A 172 13.69 14.54 18.23
N TRP A 173 12.40 14.74 18.05
CA TRP A 173 11.67 15.84 18.70
C TRP A 173 11.65 15.67 20.21
N GLU A 174 11.34 14.48 20.72
CA GLU A 174 11.38 14.17 22.16
C GLU A 174 12.76 14.46 22.78
N LYS A 175 13.85 14.02 22.12
CA LYS A 175 15.21 14.30 22.59
C LYS A 175 15.55 15.80 22.63
N ARG A 176 15.01 16.60 21.73
CA ARG A 176 15.22 18.05 21.72
C ARG A 176 14.41 18.74 22.82
N ALA A 177 13.16 18.31 23.02
CA ALA A 177 12.30 18.83 24.08
C ALA A 177 12.89 18.58 25.49
N LEU A 178 13.53 17.41 25.70
CA LEU A 178 14.21 17.09 26.97
C LEU A 178 15.54 17.83 27.18
N ARG A 179 16.18 18.33 26.12
CA ARG A 179 17.45 19.11 26.22
C ARG A 179 17.24 20.61 26.35
N GLY A 180 16.03 21.09 26.11
CA GLY A 180 15.65 22.50 26.19
C GLY A 180 15.03 22.88 27.53
N VAL A 181 14.98 21.93 28.50
CA VAL A 181 14.67 22.13 29.90
C VAL A 181 15.95 21.96 30.73
#